data_6106060af8481ee21d4c9522853a48c1
#
_entry.id   6106060af8481ee21d4c9522853a48c1
#
_cell.length_a   1.000
_cell.length_b   1.000
_cell.length_c   1.000
_cell.angle_alpha   90.00
_cell.angle_beta   90.00
_cell.angle_gamma   90.00
#
_symmetry.space_group_name_H-M   'P 1'
#
loop_
_entity.id
_entity.type
_entity.pdbx_description
1 polymer ?
#
loop_
_entity_poly.entity_id
_entity_poly.type
_entity_poly.pdbx_seq_one_letter_code
_entity_poly.pdbx_strand_id
1 'polypeptide(L)'
;YGQVSSESSGTRHISGAGGQQDFVLGAYLSKGGKSFICCPATVKDKKSGELKSRIRPTLLEGSVVTATRTNLHWLVTEYGKFNAKGKSTWERAEGIISLAHPQFRDELIAQAEKMHIWRRSNKR
;
A
#
# COMPACT_ATOMS: atom_id res chain seq x y z
N TYR A 1 6.84 -1.06 0.68
CA TYR A 1 7.44 0.24 0.39
C TYR A 1 6.45 1.29 -0.13
N GLY A 2 5.22 0.90 -0.53
CA GLY A 2 4.21 1.81 -1.04
C GLY A 2 3.93 1.68 -2.54
N GLN A 3 4.36 0.59 -3.18
CA GLN A 3 3.91 0.25 -4.53
C GLN A 3 2.41 -0.07 -4.50
N VAL A 4 1.69 0.36 -5.53
CA VAL A 4 0.26 0.14 -5.69
C VAL A 4 0.00 -0.69 -6.93
N SER A 5 -0.74 -1.80 -6.77
CA SER A 5 -1.25 -2.61 -7.85
C SER A 5 -2.77 -2.44 -7.91
N SER A 6 -3.26 -1.85 -9.00
CA SER A 6 -4.70 -1.58 -9.19
C SER A 6 -5.31 -2.34 -10.37
N GLU A 7 -4.47 -2.93 -11.21
CA GLU A 7 -4.90 -3.53 -12.48
C GLU A 7 -4.73 -5.05 -12.53
N SER A 8 -4.07 -5.64 -11.53
CA SER A 8 -3.84 -7.08 -11.50
C SER A 8 -3.92 -7.67 -10.08
N SER A 9 -4.07 -8.98 -10.00
CA SER A 9 -3.91 -9.76 -8.79
C SER A 9 -3.02 -10.97 -9.13
N GLY A 10 -1.74 -10.88 -8.77
CA GLY A 10 -0.73 -11.76 -9.30
C GLY A 10 -0.65 -11.64 -10.82
N THR A 11 -0.53 -12.76 -11.51
CA THR A 11 -0.51 -12.83 -12.97
C THR A 11 -1.87 -12.59 -13.62
N ARG A 12 -2.96 -12.56 -12.82
CA ARG A 12 -4.29 -12.30 -13.35
C ARG A 12 -4.49 -10.82 -13.61
N HIS A 13 -4.54 -10.43 -14.87
CA HIS A 13 -4.90 -9.09 -15.30
C HIS A 13 -6.40 -8.85 -15.14
N ILE A 14 -6.79 -7.73 -14.54
CA ILE A 14 -8.19 -7.40 -14.21
C ILE A 14 -8.66 -6.21 -15.05
N SER A 15 -7.82 -5.20 -15.21
CA SER A 15 -8.14 -3.99 -15.95
C SER A 15 -6.87 -3.36 -16.53
N GLY A 16 -7.00 -2.40 -17.44
CA GLY A 16 -5.88 -1.53 -17.84
C GLY A 16 -5.51 -0.54 -16.73
N ALA A 17 -4.37 0.13 -16.92
CA ALA A 17 -3.86 1.16 -15.99
C ALA A 17 -4.83 2.35 -15.84
N GLY A 18 -5.59 2.67 -16.89
CA GLY A 18 -6.39 3.89 -16.95
C GLY A 18 -5.54 5.14 -16.71
N GLY A 19 -6.15 6.18 -16.17
CA GLY A 19 -5.48 7.44 -15.85
C GLY A 19 -4.92 7.53 -14.41
N GLN A 20 -4.85 6.44 -13.66
CA GLN A 20 -4.43 6.50 -12.25
C GLN A 20 -3.06 7.16 -12.08
N GLN A 21 -2.08 6.73 -12.86
CA GLN A 21 -0.72 7.25 -12.77
C GLN A 21 -0.66 8.73 -13.17
N ASP A 22 -1.41 9.14 -14.20
CA ASP A 22 -1.46 10.52 -14.67
C ASP A 22 -2.05 11.45 -13.60
N PHE A 23 -3.14 11.04 -12.95
CA PHE A 23 -3.74 11.80 -11.86
C PHE A 23 -2.83 11.88 -10.62
N VAL A 24 -2.17 10.79 -10.26
CA VAL A 24 -1.21 10.77 -9.14
C VAL A 24 -0.05 11.73 -9.42
N LEU A 25 0.51 11.67 -10.63
CA LEU A 25 1.61 12.54 -11.04
C LEU A 25 1.17 13.99 -11.18
N GLY A 26 0.04 14.24 -11.81
CA GLY A 26 -0.52 15.58 -11.97
C GLY A 26 -0.79 16.26 -10.62
N ALA A 27 -1.36 15.53 -9.67
CA ALA A 27 -1.55 16.05 -8.31
C ALA A 27 -0.22 16.30 -7.59
N TYR A 28 0.79 15.48 -7.83
CA TYR A 28 2.13 15.67 -7.25
C TYR A 28 2.81 16.93 -7.77
N LEU A 29 2.66 17.23 -9.07
CA LEU A 29 3.28 18.38 -9.75
C LEU A 29 2.50 19.69 -9.52
N SER A 30 1.21 19.63 -9.23
CA SER A 30 0.38 20.81 -9.05
C SER A 30 0.66 21.49 -7.70
N LYS A 31 0.60 22.83 -7.67
CA LYS A 31 0.82 23.63 -6.45
C LYS A 31 -0.23 23.28 -5.38
N GLY A 32 0.25 22.73 -4.26
CA GLY A 32 -0.62 22.28 -3.16
C GLY A 32 -1.42 21.02 -3.43
N GLY A 33 -1.22 20.39 -4.60
CA GLY A 33 -1.93 19.17 -4.98
C GLY A 33 -1.66 17.99 -4.06
N LYS A 34 -2.66 17.14 -3.91
CA LYS A 34 -2.61 15.91 -3.11
C LYS A 34 -3.32 14.80 -3.86
N SER A 35 -2.68 13.63 -3.94
CA SER A 35 -3.31 12.40 -4.43
C SER A 35 -3.57 11.45 -3.27
N PHE A 36 -4.69 10.74 -3.34
CA PHE A 36 -5.11 9.79 -2.32
C PHE A 36 -5.36 8.44 -2.99
N ILE A 37 -4.63 7.41 -2.55
CA ILE A 37 -4.93 6.02 -2.87
C ILE A 37 -5.80 5.49 -1.73
N CYS A 38 -7.06 5.20 -2.03
CA CYS A 38 -8.04 4.73 -1.05
C CYS A 38 -8.39 3.28 -1.33
N CYS A 39 -8.30 2.42 -0.33
CA CYS A 39 -8.73 1.03 -0.43
C CYS A 39 -9.18 0.50 0.94
N PRO A 40 -10.12 -0.47 0.98
CA PRO A 40 -10.33 -1.25 2.19
C PRO A 40 -9.05 -1.97 2.58
N ALA A 41 -8.74 -2.06 3.88
CA ALA A 41 -7.55 -2.77 4.36
C ALA A 41 -7.60 -4.28 4.06
N THR A 42 -8.80 -4.82 3.88
CA THR A 42 -9.03 -6.25 3.66
C THR A 42 -9.95 -6.53 2.48
N VAL A 43 -9.93 -7.77 2.05
CA VAL A 43 -10.88 -8.34 1.10
C VAL A 43 -11.30 -9.74 1.57
N LYS A 44 -12.57 -10.06 1.45
CA LYS A 44 -13.07 -11.41 1.72
C LYS A 44 -12.97 -12.25 0.44
N ASP A 45 -12.28 -13.37 0.53
CA ASP A 45 -12.23 -14.33 -0.57
C ASP A 45 -13.63 -14.91 -0.83
N LYS A 46 -14.08 -14.82 -2.08
CA LYS A 46 -15.45 -15.22 -2.43
C LYS A 46 -15.68 -16.73 -2.34
N LYS A 47 -14.63 -17.55 -2.47
CA LYS A 47 -14.72 -19.00 -2.46
C LYS A 47 -14.56 -19.58 -1.06
N SER A 48 -13.50 -19.16 -0.35
CA SER A 48 -13.19 -19.68 0.98
C SER A 48 -13.87 -18.91 2.12
N GLY A 49 -14.35 -17.68 1.86
CA GLY A 49 -14.82 -16.77 2.90
C GLY A 49 -13.72 -16.17 3.75
N GLU A 50 -12.46 -16.51 3.49
CA GLU A 50 -11.30 -16.08 4.24
C GLU A 50 -11.06 -14.57 4.09
N LEU A 51 -10.74 -13.90 5.19
CA LEU A 51 -10.33 -12.50 5.19
C LEU A 51 -8.85 -12.40 4.82
N LYS A 52 -8.53 -11.61 3.78
CA LYS A 52 -7.16 -11.39 3.29
C LYS A 52 -6.78 -9.92 3.39
N SER A 53 -5.56 -9.63 3.83
CA SER A 53 -5.04 -8.27 3.83
C SER A 53 -4.78 -7.76 2.41
N ARG A 54 -5.17 -6.51 2.15
CA ARG A 54 -4.75 -5.78 0.93
C ARG A 54 -3.39 -5.12 1.11
N ILE A 55 -3.01 -4.83 2.36
CA ILE A 55 -1.66 -4.39 2.71
C ILE A 55 -0.78 -5.63 2.85
N ARG A 56 0.27 -5.69 2.05
CA ARG A 56 1.14 -6.86 1.92
C ARG A 56 2.60 -6.49 2.07
N PRO A 57 3.45 -7.39 2.56
CA PRO A 57 4.91 -7.17 2.61
C PRO A 57 5.50 -7.00 1.21
N THR A 58 5.03 -7.81 0.25
CA THR A 58 5.32 -7.73 -1.18
C THR A 58 4.03 -7.82 -1.97
N LEU A 59 3.99 -7.29 -3.19
CA LEU A 59 2.91 -7.59 -4.12
C LEU A 59 2.93 -9.10 -4.45
N LEU A 60 1.79 -9.63 -4.84
CA LEU A 60 1.74 -11.00 -5.37
C LEU A 60 2.65 -11.12 -6.57
N GLU A 61 3.30 -12.28 -6.72
CA GLU A 61 4.14 -12.56 -7.87
C GLU A 61 3.40 -12.32 -9.18
N GLY A 62 4.04 -11.65 -10.12
CA GLY A 62 3.46 -11.27 -11.40
C GLY A 62 2.50 -10.06 -11.37
N SER A 63 2.28 -9.43 -10.21
CA SER A 63 1.44 -8.24 -10.15
C SER A 63 2.08 -7.05 -10.86
N VAL A 64 1.25 -6.31 -11.60
CA VAL A 64 1.65 -5.06 -12.22
C VAL A 64 1.68 -3.93 -11.19
N VAL A 65 2.72 -3.13 -11.18
CA VAL A 65 2.81 -1.91 -10.38
C VAL A 65 2.17 -0.78 -11.16
N THR A 66 0.98 -0.35 -10.77
CA THR A 66 0.25 0.75 -11.40
C THR A 66 0.78 2.10 -10.96
N ALA A 67 1.08 2.27 -9.67
CA ALA A 67 1.77 3.47 -9.16
C ALA A 67 3.00 3.05 -8.36
N THR A 68 4.13 3.70 -8.68
CA THR A 68 5.39 3.42 -8.02
C THR A 68 5.42 3.96 -6.60
N ARG A 69 6.29 3.39 -5.73
CA ARG A 69 6.47 3.88 -4.37
C ARG A 69 6.88 5.36 -4.29
N THR A 70 7.53 5.87 -5.33
CA THR A 70 8.01 7.25 -5.39
C THR A 70 6.89 8.26 -5.59
N ASN A 71 5.81 7.85 -6.25
CA ASN A 71 4.66 8.70 -6.55
C ASN A 71 3.51 8.57 -5.53
N LEU A 72 3.56 7.57 -4.63
CA LEU A 72 2.58 7.47 -3.55
C LEU A 72 2.64 8.70 -2.65
N HIS A 73 1.51 9.44 -2.57
CA HIS A 73 1.39 10.60 -1.69
C HIS A 73 0.63 10.22 -0.41
N TRP A 74 -0.66 10.03 -0.50
CA TRP A 74 -1.49 9.60 0.64
C TRP A 74 -2.06 8.21 0.39
N LEU A 75 -1.98 7.36 1.41
CA LEU A 75 -2.69 6.10 1.49
C LEU A 75 -3.78 6.22 2.55
N VAL A 76 -4.98 5.73 2.24
CA VAL A 76 -6.16 5.80 3.11
C VAL A 76 -6.84 4.44 3.18
N THR A 77 -7.15 4.02 4.38
CA THR A 77 -8.01 2.87 4.66
C THR A 77 -9.05 3.25 5.72
N GLU A 78 -9.92 2.34 6.10
CA GLU A 78 -10.85 2.52 7.22
C GLU A 78 -10.15 2.72 8.57
N TYR A 79 -8.85 2.43 8.67
CA TYR A 79 -8.04 2.62 9.88
C TYR A 79 -7.31 3.96 9.93
N GLY A 80 -7.45 4.80 8.91
CA GLY A 80 -6.88 6.14 8.90
C GLY A 80 -6.22 6.52 7.59
N LYS A 81 -5.27 7.45 7.68
CA LYS A 81 -4.52 7.98 6.54
C LYS A 81 -3.04 8.13 6.87
N PHE A 82 -2.19 7.94 5.87
CA PHE A 82 -0.75 8.10 5.99
C PHE A 82 -0.20 8.89 4.80
N ASN A 83 0.61 9.92 5.09
CA ASN A 83 1.34 10.67 4.07
C ASN A 83 2.72 10.03 3.86
N ALA A 84 2.91 9.41 2.70
CA ALA A 84 4.16 8.72 2.34
C ALA A 84 5.21 9.65 1.71
N LYS A 85 4.84 10.89 1.35
CA LYS A 85 5.76 11.84 0.71
C LYS A 85 6.86 12.28 1.69
N GLY A 86 8.12 12.21 1.25
CA GLY A 86 9.27 12.59 2.08
C GLY A 86 9.60 11.64 3.22
N LYS A 87 8.95 10.47 3.28
CA LYS A 87 9.16 9.48 4.34
C LYS A 87 10.27 8.49 3.98
N SER A 88 11.10 8.17 4.98
CA SER A 88 12.07 7.09 4.90
C SER A 88 11.39 5.73 4.75
N THR A 89 12.15 4.71 4.38
CA THR A 89 11.64 3.34 4.24
C THR A 89 11.00 2.81 5.54
N TRP A 90 11.60 3.11 6.68
CA TRP A 90 11.10 2.69 8.01
C TRP A 90 9.81 3.40 8.39
N GLU A 91 9.72 4.71 8.17
CA GLU A 91 8.50 5.49 8.40
C GLU A 91 7.38 5.04 7.46
N ARG A 92 7.71 4.64 6.21
CA ARG A 92 6.73 4.07 5.28
C ARG A 92 6.21 2.73 5.77
N ALA A 93 7.08 1.84 6.22
CA ALA A 93 6.67 0.56 6.77
C ALA A 93 5.72 0.77 7.97
N GLU A 94 6.09 1.63 8.92
CA GLU A 94 5.26 1.98 10.07
C GLU A 94 3.89 2.53 9.65
N GLY A 95 3.89 3.57 8.82
CA GLY A 95 2.66 4.23 8.40
C GLY A 95 1.74 3.33 7.57
N ILE A 96 2.28 2.51 6.67
CA ILE A 96 1.48 1.60 5.86
C ILE A 96 0.91 0.46 6.73
N ILE A 97 1.71 -0.11 7.63
CA ILE A 97 1.26 -1.18 8.54
C ILE A 97 0.18 -0.67 9.51
N SER A 98 0.28 0.57 9.98
CA SER A 98 -0.75 1.16 10.85
C SER A 98 -2.13 1.22 10.20
N LEU A 99 -2.19 1.25 8.87
CA LEU A 99 -3.42 1.25 8.06
C LEU A 99 -3.95 -0.16 7.75
N ALA A 100 -3.23 -1.20 8.13
CA ALA A 100 -3.69 -2.57 7.97
C ALA A 100 -4.75 -2.93 9.04
N HIS A 101 -5.58 -3.91 8.72
CA HIS A 101 -6.48 -4.50 9.70
C HIS A 101 -5.68 -5.05 10.89
N PRO A 102 -6.07 -4.81 12.14
CA PRO A 102 -5.29 -5.19 13.33
C PRO A 102 -4.80 -6.64 13.34
N GLN A 103 -5.65 -7.56 12.89
CA GLN A 103 -5.33 -9.00 12.82
C GLN A 103 -4.04 -9.32 12.03
N PHE A 104 -3.66 -8.48 11.07
CA PHE A 104 -2.50 -8.74 10.19
C PHE A 104 -1.26 -7.92 10.55
N ARG A 105 -1.34 -6.99 11.52
CA ARG A 105 -0.24 -6.07 11.80
C ARG A 105 1.01 -6.77 12.30
N ASP A 106 0.88 -7.70 13.25
CA ASP A 106 2.04 -8.40 13.82
C ASP A 106 2.77 -9.23 12.77
N GLU A 107 2.02 -9.91 11.88
CA GLU A 107 2.62 -10.63 10.75
C GLU A 107 3.35 -9.68 9.80
N LEU A 108 2.74 -8.55 9.47
CA LEU A 108 3.35 -7.54 8.60
C LEU A 108 4.61 -6.93 9.22
N ILE A 109 4.64 -6.70 10.54
CA ILE A 109 5.81 -6.26 11.27
C ILE A 109 6.92 -7.31 11.19
N ALA A 110 6.62 -8.58 11.45
CA ALA A 110 7.59 -9.67 11.37
C ALA A 110 8.19 -9.80 9.96
N GLN A 111 7.39 -9.60 8.91
CA GLN A 111 7.89 -9.57 7.54
C GLN A 111 8.75 -8.33 7.26
N ALA A 112 8.37 -7.16 7.77
CA ALA A 112 9.13 -5.93 7.62
C ALA A 112 10.49 -6.00 8.35
N GLU A 113 10.57 -6.70 9.48
CA GLU A 113 11.82 -7.01 10.19
C GLU A 113 12.74 -7.89 9.32
N LYS A 114 12.23 -8.97 8.73
CA LYS A 114 12.97 -9.82 7.78
C LYS A 114 13.47 -9.07 6.55
N MET A 115 12.71 -8.09 6.09
CA MET A 115 13.07 -7.22 4.96
C MET A 115 14.03 -6.09 5.36
N HIS A 116 14.43 -5.98 6.62
CA HIS A 116 15.26 -4.91 7.18
C HIS A 116 14.68 -3.50 6.97
N ILE A 117 13.34 -3.38 6.94
CA ILE A 117 12.61 -2.11 6.82
C ILE A 117 11.80 -1.76 8.07
N TRP A 118 12.05 -2.44 9.18
CA TRP A 118 11.52 -2.17 10.51
C TRP A 118 12.64 -1.99 11.51
N ARG A 119 12.55 -0.95 12.36
CA ARG A 119 13.55 -0.64 13.38
C ARG A 119 12.92 -0.69 14.77
N ARG A 120 13.75 -0.83 15.80
CA ARG A 120 13.30 -0.77 17.21
C ARG A 120 12.57 0.53 17.58
N SER A 121 12.89 1.63 16.89
CA SER A 121 12.24 2.93 17.07
C SER A 121 10.86 3.06 16.40
N ASN A 122 10.47 2.12 15.55
CA ASN A 122 9.14 2.11 14.95
C ASN A 122 8.07 1.80 15.99
N LYS A 123 6.91 2.47 15.86
CA LYS A 123 5.77 2.27 16.76
C LYS A 123 4.94 1.06 16.28
N ARG A 124 4.54 0.25 17.22
CA ARG A 124 3.63 -0.89 16.98
C ARG A 124 2.17 -0.50 17.11
#